data_0b7f88bc022c919eea0f26e6378d1aac
#
_entry.id   0b7f88bc022c919eea0f26e6378d1aac
#
_cell.length_a   1.000
_cell.length_b   1.000
_cell.length_c   1.000
_cell.angle_alpha   90.00
_cell.angle_beta   90.00
_cell.angle_gamma   90.00
#
_symmetry.space_group_name_H-M   'P 1'
#
loop_
_entity.id
_entity.type
_entity.pdbx_description
1 polymer ?
#
loop_
_entity_poly.entity_id
_entity_poly.type
_entity_poly.pdbx_seq_one_letter_code
_entity_poly.pdbx_strand_id
1 'polypeptide(L)'
;MIPMNFLKPGKVGAYAITSTFSEKAIAEAKKVGDAVEVFTSKPTGLDRVPQPEELVLPKDCAYLHITANNTAEGTEYHKYPDTGEVPLIADMSSDILSRPVPVDKFSLIYNGAQKNIGPAGVTVVMAKKDFVTGMDPNLPIMMNYETFSGHDSVYNTPPVFGVYMVGLMAKWLLAQGGLAAMEKRNKEKAKLVYGVLDSHPEFYKGHAQPESRSLMNVTFNLPTPELEKKFVAEGPNMDW
;
A
#
# COMPACT_ATOMS: atom_id res chain seq x y z
N MET A 1 11.26 -10.02 0.47
CA MET A 1 11.26 -10.65 1.81
C MET A 1 9.97 -11.46 2.06
N ILE A 2 8.74 -10.94 1.85
CA ILE A 2 7.50 -11.65 2.19
C ILE A 2 7.46 -13.09 1.69
N PRO A 3 7.56 -13.38 0.37
CA PRO A 3 7.49 -14.76 -0.08
C PRO A 3 8.63 -15.63 0.47
N MET A 4 9.81 -15.10 0.67
CA MET A 4 10.95 -15.85 1.25
C MET A 4 10.67 -16.31 2.69
N ASN A 5 9.96 -15.51 3.48
CA ASN A 5 9.67 -15.84 4.88
C ASN A 5 8.42 -16.70 5.05
N PHE A 6 7.40 -16.49 4.21
CA PHE A 6 6.07 -17.05 4.47
C PHE A 6 5.58 -18.06 3.43
N LEU A 7 6.17 -18.10 2.24
CA LEU A 7 5.77 -19.02 1.19
C LEU A 7 6.51 -20.35 1.33
N LYS A 8 5.91 -21.28 2.08
CA LYS A 8 6.46 -22.62 2.31
C LYS A 8 6.11 -23.57 1.14
N PRO A 9 6.89 -24.64 0.91
CA PRO A 9 6.55 -25.68 -0.07
C PRO A 9 5.14 -26.22 0.13
N GLY A 10 4.39 -26.38 -0.98
CA GLY A 10 2.99 -26.83 -0.96
C GLY A 10 1.96 -25.79 -0.50
N LYS A 11 2.39 -24.55 -0.28
CA LYS A 11 1.52 -23.41 0.01
C LYS A 11 1.55 -22.40 -1.12
N VAL A 12 0.48 -21.63 -1.26
CA VAL A 12 0.30 -20.65 -2.34
C VAL A 12 0.14 -19.24 -1.77
N GLY A 13 0.90 -18.28 -2.28
CA GLY A 13 0.70 -16.86 -2.00
C GLY A 13 -0.43 -16.30 -2.86
N ALA A 14 -1.47 -15.75 -2.25
CA ALA A 14 -2.59 -15.12 -2.95
C ALA A 14 -2.35 -13.61 -3.09
N TYR A 15 -2.63 -13.06 -4.27
CA TYR A 15 -2.42 -11.64 -4.57
C TYR A 15 -3.65 -11.02 -5.23
N ALA A 16 -4.09 -9.88 -4.71
CA ALA A 16 -5.07 -9.04 -5.39
C ALA A 16 -4.32 -8.02 -6.27
N ILE A 17 -4.55 -8.10 -7.58
CA ILE A 17 -3.87 -7.27 -8.58
C ILE A 17 -4.71 -6.03 -8.87
N THR A 18 -4.35 -4.93 -8.23
CA THR A 18 -5.06 -3.65 -8.28
C THR A 18 -4.17 -2.50 -8.77
N SER A 19 -2.89 -2.78 -9.02
CA SER A 19 -1.92 -1.77 -9.45
C SER A 19 -0.69 -2.40 -10.09
N THR A 20 0.08 -1.58 -10.77
CA THR A 20 1.42 -1.93 -11.27
C THR A 20 2.35 -2.43 -10.15
N PHE A 21 2.19 -1.94 -8.91
CA PHE A 21 3.01 -2.41 -7.78
C PHE A 21 2.58 -3.80 -7.30
N SER A 22 1.30 -4.12 -7.30
CA SER A 22 0.82 -5.47 -6.98
C SER A 22 1.24 -6.49 -8.05
N GLU A 23 1.30 -6.09 -9.34
CA GLU A 23 1.87 -6.91 -10.42
C GLU A 23 3.34 -7.24 -10.18
N LYS A 24 4.12 -6.24 -9.79
CA LYS A 24 5.54 -6.46 -9.43
C LYS A 24 5.67 -7.35 -8.20
N ALA A 25 4.82 -7.20 -7.20
CA ALA A 25 4.86 -8.01 -5.99
C ALA A 25 4.62 -9.51 -6.29
N ILE A 26 3.59 -9.84 -7.08
CA ILE A 26 3.34 -11.24 -7.46
C ILE A 26 4.43 -11.79 -8.38
N ALA A 27 4.98 -10.96 -9.29
CA ALA A 27 6.08 -11.39 -10.16
C ALA A 27 7.32 -11.78 -9.37
N GLU A 28 7.65 -11.07 -8.29
CA GLU A 28 8.74 -11.43 -7.38
C GLU A 28 8.39 -12.66 -6.53
N ALA A 29 7.14 -12.82 -6.11
CA ALA A 29 6.70 -14.01 -5.37
C ALA A 29 6.85 -15.29 -6.20
N LYS A 30 6.50 -15.24 -7.48
CA LYS A 30 6.63 -16.37 -8.43
C LYS A 30 8.07 -16.83 -8.66
N LYS A 31 9.07 -16.01 -8.33
CA LYS A 31 10.49 -16.42 -8.35
C LYS A 31 10.89 -17.26 -7.14
N VAL A 32 10.10 -17.19 -6.06
CA VAL A 32 10.36 -17.86 -4.79
C VAL A 32 9.54 -19.13 -4.63
N GLY A 33 8.29 -19.12 -5.09
CA GLY A 33 7.37 -20.24 -4.96
C GLY A 33 6.04 -19.99 -5.66
N ASP A 34 5.02 -20.80 -5.35
CA ASP A 34 3.72 -20.72 -5.98
C ASP A 34 2.94 -19.48 -5.54
N ALA A 35 2.53 -18.67 -6.52
CA ALA A 35 1.72 -17.49 -6.28
C ALA A 35 0.63 -17.32 -7.35
N VAL A 36 -0.57 -16.97 -6.94
CA VAL A 36 -1.75 -16.84 -7.81
C VAL A 36 -2.43 -15.49 -7.64
N GLU A 37 -3.02 -15.02 -8.73
CA GLU A 37 -3.92 -13.88 -8.73
C GLU A 37 -5.30 -14.36 -8.28
N VAL A 38 -5.81 -13.84 -7.17
CA VAL A 38 -7.17 -14.14 -6.68
C VAL A 38 -8.18 -13.06 -7.07
N PHE A 39 -7.68 -11.93 -7.52
CA PHE A 39 -8.46 -10.85 -8.11
C PHE A 39 -7.57 -10.03 -9.03
N THR A 40 -8.16 -9.48 -10.10
CA THR A 40 -7.48 -8.48 -10.93
C THR A 40 -8.47 -7.48 -11.51
N SER A 41 -8.15 -6.19 -11.44
CA SER A 41 -8.85 -5.12 -12.17
C SER A 41 -8.14 -4.69 -13.46
N LYS A 42 -7.16 -5.46 -13.95
CA LYS A 42 -6.48 -5.20 -15.25
C LYS A 42 -7.45 -5.03 -16.42
N PRO A 43 -8.52 -5.85 -16.57
CA PRO A 43 -9.44 -5.70 -17.69
C PRO A 43 -10.14 -4.35 -17.75
N THR A 44 -10.27 -3.65 -16.63
CA THR A 44 -10.85 -2.30 -16.52
C THR A 44 -9.80 -1.20 -16.38
N GLY A 45 -8.51 -1.53 -16.51
CA GLY A 45 -7.41 -0.56 -16.44
C GLY A 45 -6.88 -0.31 -15.03
N LEU A 46 -7.11 -1.22 -14.07
CA LEU A 46 -6.71 -1.08 -12.66
C LEU A 46 -7.44 0.07 -11.94
N ASP A 47 -8.68 0.30 -12.30
CA ASP A 47 -9.50 1.44 -11.86
C ASP A 47 -10.25 1.20 -10.55
N ARG A 48 -10.14 0.00 -9.96
CA ARG A 48 -10.82 -0.36 -8.71
C ARG A 48 -10.06 -1.38 -7.85
N VAL A 49 -10.45 -1.46 -6.60
CA VAL A 49 -10.10 -2.55 -5.69
C VAL A 49 -11.25 -3.55 -5.59
N PRO A 50 -11.01 -4.82 -5.17
CA PRO A 50 -12.09 -5.80 -5.01
C PRO A 50 -13.04 -5.43 -3.86
N GLN A 51 -14.30 -5.81 -4.01
CA GLN A 51 -15.16 -5.99 -2.85
C GLN A 51 -14.72 -7.25 -2.10
N PRO A 52 -14.94 -7.33 -0.77
CA PRO A 52 -14.48 -8.47 0.01
C PRO A 52 -14.94 -9.83 -0.52
N GLU A 53 -16.15 -9.90 -1.08
CA GLU A 53 -16.79 -11.10 -1.61
C GLU A 53 -16.18 -11.60 -2.94
N GLU A 54 -15.43 -10.75 -3.63
CA GLU A 54 -14.73 -11.11 -4.89
C GLU A 54 -13.41 -11.88 -4.63
N LEU A 55 -12.95 -11.91 -3.37
CA LEU A 55 -11.69 -12.55 -3.00
C LEU A 55 -11.92 -14.01 -2.59
N VAL A 56 -11.71 -14.92 -3.53
CA VAL A 56 -11.79 -16.36 -3.27
C VAL A 56 -10.38 -16.90 -3.06
N LEU A 57 -10.06 -17.26 -1.81
CA LEU A 57 -8.74 -17.72 -1.44
C LEU A 57 -8.56 -19.22 -1.72
N PRO A 58 -7.36 -19.65 -2.21
CA PRO A 58 -7.02 -21.06 -2.35
C PRO A 58 -7.06 -21.77 -0.99
N LYS A 59 -7.37 -23.08 -1.00
CA LYS A 59 -7.41 -23.91 0.20
C LYS A 59 -6.08 -23.95 0.95
N ASP A 60 -4.97 -23.98 0.20
CA ASP A 60 -3.60 -24.03 0.74
C ASP A 60 -2.93 -22.64 0.76
N CYS A 61 -3.73 -21.58 0.97
CA CYS A 61 -3.26 -20.21 0.99
C CYS A 61 -2.31 -19.96 2.15
N ALA A 62 -1.10 -19.47 1.85
CA ALA A 62 -0.12 -19.07 2.85
C ALA A 62 -0.41 -17.68 3.41
N TYR A 63 -0.86 -16.77 2.56
CA TYR A 63 -1.24 -15.40 2.89
C TYR A 63 -2.00 -14.76 1.72
N LEU A 64 -2.80 -13.74 2.03
CA LEU A 64 -3.31 -12.79 1.03
C LEU A 64 -2.48 -11.52 1.08
N HIS A 65 -1.97 -11.09 -0.07
CA HIS A 65 -1.27 -9.81 -0.23
C HIS A 65 -2.15 -8.79 -0.96
N ILE A 66 -2.26 -7.59 -0.39
CA ILE A 66 -2.94 -6.45 -0.99
C ILE A 66 -2.03 -5.21 -1.02
N THR A 67 -2.28 -4.30 -1.96
CA THR A 67 -1.75 -2.94 -1.94
C THR A 67 -2.88 -2.01 -1.53
N ALA A 68 -2.83 -1.52 -0.29
CA ALA A 68 -3.95 -0.82 0.36
C ALA A 68 -4.32 0.48 -0.35
N ASN A 69 -3.32 1.19 -0.87
CA ASN A 69 -3.50 2.38 -1.70
C ASN A 69 -2.59 2.31 -2.93
N ASN A 70 -3.17 2.41 -4.10
CA ASN A 70 -2.52 2.30 -5.40
C ASN A 70 -2.17 3.70 -5.92
N THR A 71 -0.93 4.11 -5.71
CA THR A 71 -0.47 5.50 -5.90
C THR A 71 -0.65 6.00 -7.33
N ALA A 72 -0.33 5.17 -8.33
CA ALA A 72 -0.39 5.55 -9.73
C ALA A 72 -1.81 5.47 -10.31
N GLU A 73 -2.60 4.56 -9.79
CA GLU A 73 -3.97 4.29 -10.25
C GLU A 73 -5.01 5.12 -9.48
N GLY A 74 -4.67 5.67 -8.32
CA GLY A 74 -5.56 6.48 -7.49
C GLY A 74 -6.68 5.70 -6.85
N THR A 75 -6.47 4.40 -6.58
CA THR A 75 -7.46 3.54 -5.92
C THR A 75 -7.03 3.13 -4.52
N GLU A 76 -7.97 2.94 -3.60
CA GLU A 76 -7.73 2.68 -2.18
C GLU A 76 -8.75 1.69 -1.61
N TYR A 77 -8.30 0.82 -0.71
CA TYR A 77 -9.19 -0.05 0.07
C TYR A 77 -9.82 0.72 1.23
N HIS A 78 -11.09 1.06 1.13
CA HIS A 78 -11.86 1.65 2.23
C HIS A 78 -12.37 0.59 3.23
N LYS A 79 -12.48 -0.65 2.77
CA LYS A 79 -12.81 -1.82 3.58
C LYS A 79 -11.77 -2.90 3.32
N TYR A 80 -11.23 -3.49 4.37
CA TYR A 80 -10.28 -4.58 4.26
C TYR A 80 -11.00 -5.92 4.30
N PRO A 81 -10.57 -6.91 3.50
CA PRO A 81 -11.18 -8.23 3.48
C PRO A 81 -11.09 -8.93 4.84
N ASP A 82 -12.06 -9.77 5.12
CA ASP A 82 -11.96 -10.78 6.16
C ASP A 82 -11.37 -12.04 5.55
N THR A 83 -10.20 -12.43 5.99
CA THR A 83 -9.46 -13.59 5.47
C THR A 83 -9.55 -14.82 6.38
N GLY A 84 -10.33 -14.75 7.47
CA GLY A 84 -10.39 -15.80 8.47
C GLY A 84 -9.01 -16.12 9.04
N GLU A 85 -8.60 -17.37 8.95
CA GLU A 85 -7.29 -17.86 9.42
C GLU A 85 -6.12 -17.51 8.50
N VAL A 86 -6.39 -17.07 7.26
CA VAL A 86 -5.34 -16.75 6.29
C VAL A 86 -4.69 -15.41 6.64
N PRO A 87 -3.36 -15.35 6.82
CA PRO A 87 -2.65 -14.10 7.10
C PRO A 87 -2.89 -13.04 6.04
N LEU A 88 -3.34 -11.83 6.45
CA LEU A 88 -3.45 -10.67 5.58
C LEU A 88 -2.18 -9.84 5.66
N ILE A 89 -1.57 -9.58 4.51
CA ILE A 89 -0.36 -8.76 4.37
C ILE A 89 -0.68 -7.56 3.48
N ALA A 90 -0.31 -6.36 3.91
CA ALA A 90 -0.59 -5.14 3.16
C ALA A 90 0.65 -4.28 2.90
N ASP A 91 0.77 -3.81 1.66
CA ASP A 91 1.57 -2.64 1.31
C ASP A 91 0.74 -1.39 1.58
N MET A 92 1.18 -0.59 2.56
CA MET A 92 0.56 0.69 2.91
C MET A 92 1.51 1.87 2.66
N SER A 93 2.44 1.76 1.71
CA SER A 93 3.47 2.78 1.48
C SER A 93 2.90 4.17 1.23
N SER A 94 1.74 4.30 0.62
CA SER A 94 1.18 5.61 0.26
C SER A 94 0.01 6.09 1.12
N ASP A 95 -0.54 5.24 2.00
CA ASP A 95 -1.66 5.60 2.87
C ASP A 95 -1.42 5.36 4.37
N ILE A 96 -0.28 4.79 4.74
CA ILE A 96 0.06 4.61 6.15
C ILE A 96 0.01 5.95 6.91
N LEU A 97 -0.57 5.97 8.09
CA LEU A 97 -0.78 7.16 8.93
C LEU A 97 -1.70 8.24 8.31
N SER A 98 -2.40 7.95 7.23
CA SER A 98 -3.38 8.87 6.63
C SER A 98 -4.73 8.88 7.36
N ARG A 99 -5.05 7.78 8.04
CA ARG A 99 -6.31 7.52 8.75
C ARG A 99 -6.15 6.38 9.76
N PRO A 100 -7.11 6.19 10.68
CA PRO A 100 -7.14 4.97 11.50
C PRO A 100 -7.28 3.71 10.63
N VAL A 101 -6.50 2.69 10.98
CA VAL A 101 -6.50 1.39 10.32
C VAL A 101 -6.73 0.30 11.37
N PRO A 102 -7.59 -0.71 11.11
CA PRO A 102 -7.80 -1.83 12.01
C PRO A 102 -6.59 -2.79 11.96
N VAL A 103 -5.51 -2.41 12.63
CA VAL A 103 -4.20 -3.11 12.56
C VAL A 103 -4.30 -4.58 12.96
N ASP A 104 -5.23 -4.95 13.81
CA ASP A 104 -5.44 -6.33 14.26
C ASP A 104 -5.87 -7.28 13.16
N LYS A 105 -6.44 -6.77 12.07
CA LYS A 105 -6.79 -7.55 10.87
C LYS A 105 -5.57 -8.06 10.11
N PHE A 106 -4.42 -7.39 10.26
CA PHE A 106 -3.24 -7.69 9.48
C PHE A 106 -2.25 -8.55 10.27
N SER A 107 -1.68 -9.52 9.60
CA SER A 107 -0.52 -10.26 10.14
C SER A 107 0.77 -9.48 9.93
N LEU A 108 0.85 -8.71 8.83
CA LEU A 108 1.97 -7.83 8.54
C LEU A 108 1.52 -6.65 7.66
N ILE A 109 1.94 -5.45 8.03
CA ILE A 109 1.87 -4.24 7.21
C ILE A 109 3.30 -3.78 6.93
N TYR A 110 3.61 -3.44 5.70
CA TYR A 110 4.87 -2.80 5.38
C TYR A 110 4.64 -1.52 4.59
N ASN A 111 5.59 -0.60 4.71
CA ASN A 111 5.55 0.66 3.97
C ASN A 111 6.96 1.23 3.75
N GLY A 112 7.20 1.76 2.57
CA GLY A 112 8.35 2.60 2.30
C GLY A 112 8.07 4.02 2.77
N ALA A 113 8.99 4.60 3.56
CA ALA A 113 8.78 5.91 4.19
C ALA A 113 8.67 7.07 3.19
N GLN A 114 9.27 6.96 2.01
CA GLN A 114 9.45 8.03 1.02
C GLN A 114 8.15 8.64 0.47
N LYS A 115 7.00 8.08 0.80
CA LYS A 115 5.71 8.61 0.35
C LYS A 115 5.03 9.44 1.42
N ASN A 116 4.63 8.82 2.53
CA ASN A 116 3.76 9.49 3.51
C ASN A 116 4.38 9.73 4.89
N ILE A 117 5.50 9.08 5.23
CA ILE A 117 5.99 9.14 6.63
C ILE A 117 7.45 9.59 6.79
N GLY A 118 8.20 9.81 5.71
CA GLY A 118 9.60 10.22 5.84
C GLY A 118 10.39 10.18 4.53
N PRO A 119 11.72 10.20 4.61
CA PRO A 119 12.61 10.14 3.45
C PRO A 119 12.75 8.72 2.89
N ALA A 120 13.29 8.62 1.68
CA ALA A 120 13.71 7.36 1.09
C ALA A 120 14.79 6.65 1.93
N GLY A 121 14.84 5.32 1.85
CA GLY A 121 15.84 4.49 2.52
C GLY A 121 15.37 3.85 3.83
N VAL A 122 14.16 4.17 4.30
CA VAL A 122 13.53 3.51 5.45
C VAL A 122 12.32 2.72 5.01
N THR A 123 12.22 1.48 5.45
CA THR A 123 11.00 0.66 5.37
C THR A 123 10.55 0.35 6.79
N VAL A 124 9.31 0.66 7.10
CA VAL A 124 8.69 0.31 8.38
C VAL A 124 7.85 -0.95 8.18
N VAL A 125 8.04 -1.92 9.06
CA VAL A 125 7.25 -3.16 9.09
C VAL A 125 6.57 -3.26 10.45
N MET A 126 5.27 -3.43 10.44
CA MET A 126 4.47 -3.74 11.62
C MET A 126 3.94 -5.16 11.45
N ALA A 127 4.25 -6.05 12.37
CA ALA A 127 3.84 -7.44 12.26
C ALA A 127 3.40 -7.99 13.62
N LYS A 128 2.49 -8.97 13.59
CA LYS A 128 2.21 -9.79 14.78
C LYS A 128 3.49 -10.54 15.14
N LYS A 129 3.86 -10.52 16.42
CA LYS A 129 5.13 -11.09 16.87
C LYS A 129 5.25 -12.58 16.56
N ASP A 130 4.20 -13.34 16.77
CA ASP A 130 4.11 -14.77 16.47
C ASP A 130 4.19 -15.06 14.96
N PHE A 131 3.74 -14.16 14.12
CA PHE A 131 3.83 -14.30 12.66
C PHE A 131 5.26 -14.20 12.10
N VAL A 132 6.16 -13.49 12.79
CA VAL A 132 7.56 -13.29 12.38
C VAL A 132 8.56 -14.05 13.25
N THR A 133 8.08 -15.03 14.04
CA THR A 133 8.92 -15.90 14.89
C THR A 133 8.98 -17.31 14.29
N GLY A 134 10.11 -18.00 14.45
CA GLY A 134 10.33 -19.36 13.91
C GLY A 134 10.50 -19.38 12.39
N MET A 135 11.13 -18.35 11.85
CA MET A 135 11.45 -18.28 10.43
C MET A 135 12.53 -19.30 10.04
N ASP A 136 12.64 -19.61 8.75
CA ASP A 136 13.67 -20.54 8.26
C ASP A 136 15.07 -19.98 8.56
N PRO A 137 15.89 -20.68 9.36
CA PRO A 137 17.24 -20.23 9.72
C PRO A 137 18.21 -20.21 8.52
N ASN A 138 17.85 -20.87 7.40
CA ASN A 138 18.66 -20.87 6.18
C ASN A 138 18.45 -19.64 5.30
N LEU A 139 17.48 -18.77 5.62
CA LEU A 139 17.33 -17.52 4.90
C LEU A 139 18.57 -16.64 5.07
N PRO A 140 18.96 -15.88 4.02
CA PRO A 140 19.97 -14.85 4.19
C PRO A 140 19.57 -13.92 5.34
N ILE A 141 20.50 -13.66 6.24
CA ILE A 141 20.23 -13.05 7.54
C ILE A 141 19.45 -11.71 7.42
N MET A 142 19.78 -10.88 6.43
CA MET A 142 19.09 -9.62 6.19
C MET A 142 17.76 -9.77 5.42
N MET A 143 17.40 -10.98 5.02
CA MET A 143 16.10 -11.30 4.39
C MET A 143 15.15 -12.03 5.34
N ASN A 144 15.55 -12.22 6.59
CA ASN A 144 14.80 -12.90 7.64
C ASN A 144 14.18 -11.85 8.58
N TYR A 145 12.85 -11.83 8.72
CA TYR A 145 12.16 -10.89 9.62
C TYR A 145 12.50 -11.13 11.09
N GLU A 146 12.77 -12.38 11.48
CA GLU A 146 13.14 -12.70 12.85
C GLU A 146 14.47 -12.06 13.25
N THR A 147 15.41 -11.87 12.31
CA THR A 147 16.65 -11.12 12.57
C THR A 147 16.34 -9.70 13.05
N PHE A 148 15.40 -9.03 12.42
CA PHE A 148 15.05 -7.66 12.81
C PHE A 148 14.26 -7.63 14.12
N SER A 149 13.29 -8.53 14.30
CA SER A 149 12.47 -8.58 15.52
C SER A 149 13.28 -9.00 16.75
N GLY A 150 14.29 -9.87 16.57
CA GLY A 150 15.17 -10.32 17.65
C GLY A 150 16.25 -9.33 18.05
N HIS A 151 16.48 -8.26 17.27
CA HIS A 151 17.55 -7.29 17.50
C HIS A 151 17.04 -5.84 17.52
N ASP A 152 15.77 -5.62 17.84
CA ASP A 152 15.14 -4.29 17.89
C ASP A 152 15.40 -3.44 16.63
N SER A 153 15.43 -4.08 15.46
CA SER A 153 15.74 -3.50 14.14
C SER A 153 17.18 -2.96 13.97
N VAL A 154 18.08 -3.23 14.91
CA VAL A 154 19.47 -2.74 14.90
C VAL A 154 20.52 -3.85 14.78
N TYR A 155 20.18 -4.94 14.09
CA TYR A 155 21.17 -5.98 13.76
C TYR A 155 22.41 -5.40 13.07
N ASN A 156 22.20 -4.51 12.11
CA ASN A 156 23.22 -3.64 11.52
C ASN A 156 22.88 -2.19 11.84
N THR A 157 23.82 -1.26 11.66
CA THR A 157 23.56 0.17 11.78
C THR A 157 22.44 0.58 10.81
N PRO A 158 21.31 1.08 11.34
CA PRO A 158 20.18 1.49 10.50
C PRO A 158 20.44 2.84 9.82
N PRO A 159 19.59 3.26 8.87
CA PRO A 159 19.67 4.61 8.29
C PRO A 159 19.18 5.66 9.30
N VAL A 160 20.06 5.99 10.26
CA VAL A 160 19.75 6.78 11.49
C VAL A 160 19.01 8.07 11.18
N PHE A 161 19.47 8.85 10.21
CA PHE A 161 18.79 10.10 9.82
C PHE A 161 17.35 9.85 9.34
N GLY A 162 17.16 8.84 8.48
CA GLY A 162 15.83 8.49 7.98
C GLY A 162 14.89 8.05 9.11
N VAL A 163 15.37 7.21 10.03
CA VAL A 163 14.58 6.77 11.20
C VAL A 163 14.23 7.96 12.10
N TYR A 164 15.19 8.88 12.34
CA TYR A 164 14.96 10.10 13.09
C TYR A 164 13.86 10.97 12.45
N MET A 165 13.88 11.15 11.11
CA MET A 165 12.86 11.91 10.39
C MET A 165 11.47 11.27 10.47
N VAL A 166 11.38 9.92 10.37
CA VAL A 166 10.11 9.20 10.60
C VAL A 166 9.59 9.44 12.01
N GLY A 167 10.49 9.43 13.01
CA GLY A 167 10.14 9.75 14.39
C GLY A 167 9.61 11.19 14.58
N LEU A 168 10.21 12.16 13.89
CA LEU A 168 9.73 13.55 13.90
C LEU A 168 8.35 13.68 13.23
N MET A 169 8.15 12.99 12.09
CA MET A 169 6.86 12.97 11.41
C MET A 169 5.76 12.37 12.30
N ALA A 170 6.04 11.28 12.99
CA ALA A 170 5.09 10.67 13.93
C ALA A 170 4.73 11.60 15.09
N LYS A 171 5.71 12.29 15.67
CA LYS A 171 5.50 13.30 16.71
C LYS A 171 4.66 14.47 16.22
N TRP A 172 4.96 14.98 15.02
CA TRP A 172 4.18 16.05 14.40
C TRP A 172 2.72 15.62 14.20
N LEU A 173 2.49 14.40 13.67
CA LEU A 173 1.15 13.86 13.45
C LEU A 173 0.34 13.77 14.76
N LEU A 174 0.96 13.31 15.84
CA LEU A 174 0.33 13.28 17.17
C LEU A 174 -0.04 14.70 17.63
N ALA A 175 0.86 15.66 17.45
CA ALA A 175 0.59 17.07 17.79
C ALA A 175 -0.53 17.70 16.96
N GLN A 176 -0.81 17.18 15.74
CA GLN A 176 -1.94 17.61 14.89
C GLN A 176 -3.29 16.98 15.28
N GLY A 177 -3.34 16.18 16.35
CA GLY A 177 -4.54 15.47 16.79
C GLY A 177 -4.63 14.01 16.33
N GLY A 178 -3.54 13.45 15.84
CA GLY A 178 -3.42 12.04 15.47
C GLY A 178 -4.17 11.64 14.20
N LEU A 179 -4.40 10.34 14.05
CA LEU A 179 -4.95 9.75 12.81
C LEU A 179 -6.37 10.22 12.50
N ALA A 180 -7.21 10.46 13.50
CA ALA A 180 -8.58 10.93 13.26
C ALA A 180 -8.60 12.35 12.68
N ALA A 181 -7.72 13.24 13.14
CA ALA A 181 -7.57 14.58 12.59
C ALA A 181 -6.99 14.54 11.18
N MET A 182 -6.03 13.64 10.91
CA MET A 182 -5.49 13.44 9.56
C MET A 182 -6.54 12.91 8.59
N GLU A 183 -7.34 11.94 8.99
CA GLU A 183 -8.44 11.43 8.18
C GLU A 183 -9.43 12.54 7.78
N LYS A 184 -9.85 13.36 8.75
CA LYS A 184 -10.73 14.50 8.48
C LYS A 184 -10.13 15.45 7.45
N ARG A 185 -8.86 15.85 7.65
CA ARG A 185 -8.13 16.72 6.72
C ARG A 185 -8.01 16.12 5.33
N ASN A 186 -7.68 14.81 5.24
CA ASN A 186 -7.54 14.12 3.96
C ASN A 186 -8.88 14.01 3.21
N LYS A 187 -9.96 13.71 3.92
CA LYS A 187 -11.33 13.73 3.35
C LYS A 187 -11.72 15.12 2.81
N GLU A 188 -11.40 16.17 3.53
CA GLU A 188 -11.66 17.55 3.10
C GLU A 188 -10.85 17.90 1.84
N LYS A 189 -9.57 17.58 1.80
CA LYS A 189 -8.72 17.79 0.61
C LYS A 189 -9.22 16.97 -0.59
N ALA A 190 -9.48 15.69 -0.40
CA ALA A 190 -9.99 14.82 -1.45
C ALA A 190 -11.32 15.33 -2.01
N LYS A 191 -12.25 15.76 -1.13
CA LYS A 191 -13.52 16.35 -1.53
C LYS A 191 -13.36 17.59 -2.41
N LEU A 192 -12.40 18.46 -2.11
CA LEU A 192 -12.13 19.64 -2.93
C LEU A 192 -11.66 19.25 -4.33
N VAL A 193 -10.69 18.35 -4.43
CA VAL A 193 -10.13 17.95 -5.73
C VAL A 193 -11.14 17.16 -6.54
N TYR A 194 -11.77 16.12 -5.95
CA TYR A 194 -12.81 15.36 -6.66
C TYR A 194 -14.01 16.22 -7.03
N GLY A 195 -14.35 17.22 -6.21
CA GLY A 195 -15.42 18.18 -6.52
C GLY A 195 -15.16 18.95 -7.82
N VAL A 196 -13.90 19.34 -8.07
CA VAL A 196 -13.51 19.97 -9.35
C VAL A 196 -13.59 18.97 -10.50
N LEU A 197 -13.04 17.75 -10.33
CA LEU A 197 -13.08 16.74 -11.38
C LEU A 197 -14.53 16.38 -11.77
N ASP A 198 -15.38 16.16 -10.78
CA ASP A 198 -16.76 15.74 -10.98
C ASP A 198 -17.65 16.86 -11.52
N SER A 199 -17.29 18.15 -11.32
CA SER A 199 -18.00 19.29 -11.90
C SER A 199 -17.65 19.55 -13.36
N HIS A 200 -16.57 18.96 -13.87
CA HIS A 200 -16.10 19.13 -15.26
C HIS A 200 -15.76 17.78 -15.91
N PRO A 201 -16.69 16.81 -15.95
CA PRO A 201 -16.43 15.44 -16.42
C PRO A 201 -16.07 15.37 -17.91
N GLU A 202 -16.44 16.39 -18.70
CA GLU A 202 -16.05 16.54 -20.10
C GLU A 202 -14.58 16.85 -20.28
N PHE A 203 -13.94 17.46 -19.27
CA PHE A 203 -12.53 17.84 -19.30
C PHE A 203 -11.66 16.93 -18.44
N TYR A 204 -12.08 16.60 -17.21
CA TYR A 204 -11.34 15.72 -16.32
C TYR A 204 -11.95 14.31 -16.31
N LYS A 205 -11.19 13.34 -16.75
CA LYS A 205 -11.60 11.93 -16.72
C LYS A 205 -10.93 11.26 -15.52
N GLY A 206 -11.60 11.18 -14.37
CA GLY A 206 -11.13 10.46 -13.22
C GLY A 206 -10.86 8.99 -13.56
N HIS A 207 -9.71 8.46 -13.14
CA HIS A 207 -9.35 7.08 -13.44
C HIS A 207 -10.08 6.10 -12.52
N ALA A 208 -10.07 6.35 -11.22
CA ALA A 208 -10.64 5.44 -10.23
C ALA A 208 -12.18 5.48 -10.21
N GLN A 209 -12.79 4.30 -10.10
CA GLN A 209 -14.23 4.18 -9.83
C GLN A 209 -14.58 4.87 -8.49
N PRO A 210 -15.73 5.53 -8.36
CA PRO A 210 -16.07 6.36 -7.19
C PRO A 210 -15.87 5.67 -5.83
N GLU A 211 -16.27 4.40 -5.73
CA GLU A 211 -16.15 3.60 -4.51
C GLU A 211 -14.72 3.16 -4.17
N SER A 212 -13.81 3.28 -5.13
CA SER A 212 -12.38 2.94 -4.99
C SER A 212 -11.47 4.16 -4.98
N ARG A 213 -12.00 5.38 -5.03
CA ARG A 213 -11.21 6.61 -5.08
C ARG A 213 -10.30 6.75 -3.86
N SER A 214 -9.01 6.97 -4.11
CA SER A 214 -8.04 7.23 -3.06
C SER A 214 -8.24 8.61 -2.42
N LEU A 215 -8.12 8.69 -1.09
CA LEU A 215 -8.05 9.95 -0.37
C LEU A 215 -6.66 10.61 -0.43
N MET A 216 -5.66 9.86 -0.89
CA MET A 216 -4.25 10.27 -0.91
C MET A 216 -3.75 10.62 -2.31
N ASN A 217 -4.22 9.92 -3.33
CA ASN A 217 -3.74 10.05 -4.70
C ASN A 217 -4.94 10.20 -5.64
N VAL A 218 -5.18 11.42 -6.10
CA VAL A 218 -6.23 11.70 -7.08
C VAL A 218 -5.61 11.65 -8.46
N THR A 219 -6.12 10.76 -9.32
CA THR A 219 -5.63 10.57 -10.68
C THR A 219 -6.72 10.86 -11.69
N PHE A 220 -6.35 11.50 -12.80
CA PHE A 220 -7.24 11.82 -13.90
C PHE A 220 -6.47 11.92 -15.21
N ASN A 221 -7.19 11.79 -16.31
CA ASN A 221 -6.69 12.05 -17.65
C ASN A 221 -7.39 13.28 -18.24
N LEU A 222 -6.75 13.94 -19.18
CA LEU A 222 -7.33 15.02 -19.97
C LEU A 222 -7.83 14.48 -21.32
N PRO A 223 -8.69 15.24 -22.05
CA PRO A 223 -9.32 14.75 -23.28
C PRO A 223 -8.34 14.37 -24.39
N THR A 224 -7.17 15.00 -24.44
CA THR A 224 -6.16 14.73 -25.47
C THR A 224 -4.76 14.69 -24.90
N PRO A 225 -3.83 13.90 -25.52
CA PRO A 225 -2.43 13.86 -25.11
C PRO A 225 -1.72 15.22 -25.17
N GLU A 226 -2.15 16.10 -26.08
CA GLU A 226 -1.57 17.46 -26.21
C GLU A 226 -1.93 18.32 -24.99
N LEU A 227 -3.19 18.20 -24.50
CA LEU A 227 -3.62 18.88 -23.27
C LEU A 227 -2.88 18.33 -22.04
N GLU A 228 -2.66 17.01 -21.96
CA GLU A 228 -1.88 16.40 -20.88
C GLU A 228 -0.45 16.95 -20.86
N LYS A 229 0.22 17.00 -22.02
CA LYS A 229 1.56 17.56 -22.15
C LYS A 229 1.60 19.02 -21.73
N LYS A 230 0.61 19.82 -22.18
CA LYS A 230 0.50 21.23 -21.83
C LYS A 230 0.28 21.40 -20.32
N PHE A 231 -0.62 20.64 -19.73
CA PHE A 231 -0.91 20.69 -18.30
C PHE A 231 0.35 20.40 -17.45
N VAL A 232 1.11 19.35 -17.81
CA VAL A 232 2.35 18.99 -17.12
C VAL A 232 3.43 20.07 -17.29
N ALA A 233 3.50 20.72 -18.46
CA ALA A 233 4.51 21.73 -18.73
C ALA A 233 4.18 23.08 -18.04
N GLU A 234 2.93 23.46 -17.92
CA GLU A 234 2.47 24.72 -17.35
C GLU A 234 2.25 24.64 -15.83
N GLY A 235 1.81 23.50 -15.31
CA GLY A 235 1.52 23.29 -13.90
C GLY A 235 2.60 23.75 -12.92
N PRO A 236 3.90 23.45 -13.17
CA PRO A 236 4.99 23.92 -12.30
C PRO A 236 5.20 25.44 -12.26
N ASN A 237 4.65 26.15 -13.24
CA ASN A 237 4.80 27.62 -13.37
C ASN A 237 3.57 28.37 -12.85
N MET A 238 2.59 27.67 -12.30
CA MET A 238 1.42 28.29 -11.65
C MET A 238 1.73 28.54 -10.17
N ASP A 239 1.41 29.73 -9.69
CA ASP A 239 1.41 30.03 -8.26
C ASP A 239 0.25 29.28 -7.59
N TRP A 240 0.57 28.30 -6.76
CA TRP A 240 -0.40 27.47 -6.01
C TRP A 240 -0.58 27.96 -4.57
#